data_a30427d265a40bd9a81186938a645ae4
#
_entry.id   a30427d265a40bd9a81186938a645ae4
#
_cell.length_a   1.000
_cell.length_b   1.000
_cell.length_c   1.000
_cell.angle_alpha   90.00
_cell.angle_beta   90.00
_cell.angle_gamma   90.00
#
_symmetry.space_group_name_H-M   'P 1'
#
loop_
_entity.id
_entity.type
_entity.pdbx_description
1 polymer ?
#
loop_
_entity_poly.entity_id
_entity_poly.type
_entity_poly.pdbx_seq_one_letter_code
_entity_poly.pdbx_strand_id
1 'polypeptide(L)'
;MKKLSYVIVFLFSAIAANSQNVGIGTTSPNTTAKVEISSTTQGFLPPRMTYAQRNAIVSPAQGLIVYCTDCGTNGQPQYYNGAAWRTMDGGAPTNPVSATVTICSQIWMTQNLSVGKYRNGDTIPQVKDSAAWAALTTGAWCWYKNDSATYGATYGRLYNWYAATDPRGLAPTGWHIPTEMEWDVLVKCVDAGADTSIVGNQSNIAGGALKETGTSRWSSPNGGATNSSGFTALPGGLRSATNLFLNVGTFAYFWTSTSYDTINAWFHRLNSTDANAYRKNDKTKTSGFSVRCVKD
;
A
#
# COMPACT_ATOMS: atom_id res chain seq x y z
N MET A 1 49.02 -47.00 -65.47
CA MET A 1 48.16 -45.94 -65.00
C MET A 1 48.07 -46.04 -63.46
N LYS A 2 48.82 -45.22 -62.70
CA LYS A 2 48.80 -45.21 -61.25
C LYS A 2 47.74 -44.21 -60.80
N LYS A 3 46.69 -44.70 -60.07
CA LYS A 3 45.67 -43.86 -59.44
C LYS A 3 46.21 -43.28 -58.13
N LEU A 4 46.35 -41.96 -58.11
CA LEU A 4 46.73 -41.22 -56.92
C LEU A 4 45.48 -40.95 -56.05
N SER A 5 45.38 -41.64 -54.91
CA SER A 5 44.32 -41.39 -53.97
C SER A 5 44.73 -40.29 -53.03
N TYR A 6 44.00 -39.16 -53.09
CA TYR A 6 44.17 -38.05 -52.11
C TYR A 6 43.33 -38.38 -50.89
N VAL A 7 43.98 -38.56 -49.74
CA VAL A 7 43.36 -38.63 -48.43
C VAL A 7 43.22 -37.21 -47.90
N ILE A 8 41.99 -36.70 -47.84
CA ILE A 8 41.67 -35.44 -47.19
C ILE A 8 41.53 -35.69 -45.71
N VAL A 9 42.51 -35.27 -44.91
CA VAL A 9 42.44 -35.28 -43.45
C VAL A 9 41.68 -34.04 -43.00
N PHE A 10 40.43 -34.21 -42.57
CA PHE A 10 39.70 -33.15 -41.83
C PHE A 10 40.29 -33.03 -40.42
N LEU A 11 41.06 -32.00 -40.13
CA LEU A 11 41.39 -31.60 -38.77
C LEU A 11 40.12 -30.99 -38.15
N PHE A 12 39.41 -31.74 -37.31
CA PHE A 12 38.44 -31.18 -36.38
C PHE A 12 39.21 -30.45 -35.28
N SER A 13 39.39 -29.15 -35.39
CA SER A 13 39.78 -28.31 -34.26
C SER A 13 38.58 -28.28 -33.29
N ALA A 14 38.68 -29.02 -32.19
CA ALA A 14 37.74 -28.84 -31.09
C ALA A 14 37.94 -27.44 -30.53
N ILE A 15 37.06 -26.52 -30.89
CA ILE A 15 36.97 -25.22 -30.26
C ILE A 15 36.42 -25.48 -28.83
N ALA A 16 37.30 -25.53 -27.85
CA ALA A 16 36.91 -25.48 -26.46
C ALA A 16 36.24 -24.10 -26.25
N ALA A 17 34.92 -24.06 -26.26
CA ALA A 17 34.16 -22.89 -25.86
C ALA A 17 34.35 -22.70 -24.36
N ASN A 18 35.44 -22.05 -23.97
CA ASN A 18 35.55 -21.52 -22.61
C ASN A 18 34.40 -20.53 -22.42
N SER A 19 33.63 -20.70 -21.38
CA SER A 19 32.59 -19.77 -20.98
C SER A 19 33.21 -18.38 -20.78
N GLN A 20 33.25 -17.60 -21.88
CA GLN A 20 33.76 -16.22 -21.83
C GLN A 20 32.81 -15.32 -21.05
N ASN A 21 33.38 -14.33 -20.40
CA ASN A 21 32.60 -13.26 -19.83
C ASN A 21 31.90 -12.48 -20.95
N VAL A 22 30.66 -12.03 -20.69
CA VAL A 22 29.89 -11.27 -21.69
C VAL A 22 30.16 -9.79 -21.50
N GLY A 23 30.75 -9.15 -22.52
CA GLY A 23 30.88 -7.69 -22.59
C GLY A 23 29.80 -7.10 -23.49
N ILE A 24 29.10 -6.11 -23.02
CA ILE A 24 28.17 -5.28 -23.79
C ILE A 24 28.78 -3.86 -23.84
N GLY A 25 29.20 -3.41 -25.02
CA GLY A 25 29.89 -2.13 -25.17
C GLY A 25 31.37 -2.17 -24.78
N THR A 26 31.93 -3.33 -24.49
CA THR A 26 33.36 -3.57 -24.25
C THR A 26 33.81 -4.89 -24.88
N THR A 27 35.01 -4.92 -25.43
CA THR A 27 35.66 -6.14 -25.97
C THR A 27 36.56 -6.83 -24.95
N SER A 28 36.79 -6.18 -23.80
CA SER A 28 37.65 -6.66 -22.72
C SER A 28 36.91 -6.57 -21.37
N PRO A 29 35.92 -7.41 -21.15
CA PRO A 29 35.17 -7.37 -19.88
C PRO A 29 36.08 -7.74 -18.70
N ASN A 30 35.82 -7.15 -17.55
CA ASN A 30 36.55 -7.42 -16.31
C ASN A 30 36.56 -8.92 -16.02
N THR A 31 37.72 -9.47 -15.66
CA THR A 31 37.91 -10.90 -15.43
C THR A 31 37.09 -11.46 -14.30
N THR A 32 36.64 -10.62 -13.35
CA THR A 32 35.78 -10.98 -12.23
C THR A 32 34.28 -10.84 -12.53
N ALA A 33 33.90 -10.27 -13.67
CA ALA A 33 32.52 -10.09 -14.08
C ALA A 33 32.10 -11.13 -15.11
N LYS A 34 30.99 -11.83 -14.91
CA LYS A 34 30.39 -12.69 -15.95
C LYS A 34 29.69 -11.90 -17.03
N VAL A 35 29.12 -10.73 -16.68
CA VAL A 35 28.52 -9.75 -17.61
C VAL A 35 29.03 -8.38 -17.20
N GLU A 36 29.58 -7.65 -18.15
CA GLU A 36 29.92 -6.23 -18.00
C GLU A 36 29.23 -5.40 -19.08
N ILE A 37 28.60 -4.31 -18.66
CA ILE A 37 27.97 -3.34 -19.55
C ILE A 37 28.74 -2.03 -19.42
N SER A 38 29.36 -1.59 -20.49
CA SER A 38 30.16 -0.35 -20.56
C SER A 38 29.57 0.59 -21.58
N SER A 39 29.20 1.80 -21.14
CA SER A 39 28.72 2.87 -22.03
C SER A 39 28.91 4.22 -21.35
N THR A 40 29.18 5.25 -22.15
CA THR A 40 29.25 6.65 -21.74
C THR A 40 27.94 7.41 -21.99
N THR A 41 26.98 6.80 -22.68
CA THR A 41 25.74 7.46 -23.13
C THR A 41 24.47 6.65 -22.84
N GLN A 42 24.60 5.37 -22.47
CA GLN A 42 23.48 4.46 -22.23
C GLN A 42 23.66 3.75 -20.91
N GLY A 43 22.52 3.41 -20.25
CA GLY A 43 22.46 2.67 -18.99
C GLY A 43 21.88 1.28 -19.14
N PHE A 44 21.89 0.53 -18.06
CA PHE A 44 21.16 -0.73 -17.94
C PHE A 44 19.74 -0.46 -17.45
N LEU A 45 18.75 -0.96 -18.19
CA LEU A 45 17.34 -0.90 -17.81
C LEU A 45 16.86 -2.30 -17.38
N PRO A 46 16.66 -2.56 -16.07
CA PRO A 46 16.15 -3.83 -15.60
C PRO A 46 14.66 -4.00 -15.98
N PRO A 47 14.09 -5.22 -15.87
CA PRO A 47 12.68 -5.45 -16.07
C PRO A 47 11.84 -4.47 -15.27
N ARG A 48 10.89 -3.79 -15.94
CA ARG A 48 9.99 -2.80 -15.33
C ARG A 48 8.63 -3.41 -15.09
N MET A 49 8.11 -3.24 -13.89
CA MET A 49 6.83 -3.81 -13.50
C MET A 49 6.21 -3.01 -12.35
N THR A 50 4.91 -3.14 -12.18
CA THR A 50 4.18 -2.56 -11.05
C THR A 50 4.51 -3.30 -9.74
N TYR A 51 4.19 -2.67 -8.61
CA TYR A 51 4.26 -3.28 -7.29
C TYR A 51 3.49 -4.62 -7.24
N ALA A 52 2.29 -4.65 -7.81
CA ALA A 52 1.48 -5.86 -7.85
C ALA A 52 2.15 -6.97 -8.66
N GLN A 53 2.69 -6.66 -9.84
CA GLN A 53 3.43 -7.60 -10.69
C GLN A 53 4.69 -8.11 -10.00
N ARG A 54 5.46 -7.21 -9.36
CA ARG A 54 6.65 -7.59 -8.59
C ARG A 54 6.30 -8.57 -7.47
N ASN A 55 5.23 -8.29 -6.72
CA ASN A 55 4.80 -9.17 -5.61
C ASN A 55 4.19 -10.50 -6.09
N ALA A 56 3.78 -10.59 -7.36
CA ALA A 56 3.29 -11.82 -7.97
C ALA A 56 4.43 -12.75 -8.42
N ILE A 57 5.71 -12.33 -8.35
CA ILE A 57 6.84 -13.21 -8.65
C ILE A 57 6.92 -14.29 -7.57
N VAL A 58 6.65 -15.53 -7.96
CA VAL A 58 6.73 -16.67 -7.05
C VAL A 58 8.18 -17.03 -6.78
N SER A 59 8.56 -17.16 -5.49
CA SER A 59 9.91 -17.53 -5.06
C SER A 59 11.02 -16.73 -5.74
N PRO A 60 11.05 -15.39 -5.63
CA PRO A 60 12.05 -14.59 -6.29
C PRO A 60 13.46 -14.98 -5.84
N ALA A 61 14.39 -15.08 -6.78
CA ALA A 61 15.77 -15.40 -6.47
C ALA A 61 16.44 -14.26 -5.69
N GLN A 62 17.28 -14.58 -4.71
CA GLN A 62 18.11 -13.59 -4.03
C GLN A 62 19.00 -12.85 -5.04
N GLY A 63 19.06 -11.53 -4.97
CA GLY A 63 19.79 -10.67 -5.91
C GLY A 63 18.99 -10.30 -7.16
N LEU A 64 17.75 -10.81 -7.36
CA LEU A 64 16.90 -10.40 -8.48
C LEU A 64 16.64 -8.89 -8.42
N ILE A 65 16.95 -8.20 -9.53
CA ILE A 65 16.77 -6.75 -9.66
C ILE A 65 15.61 -6.45 -10.61
N VAL A 66 14.74 -5.54 -10.20
CA VAL A 66 13.62 -5.02 -10.99
C VAL A 66 13.49 -3.50 -10.82
N TYR A 67 12.81 -2.83 -11.73
CA TYR A 67 12.36 -1.45 -11.54
C TYR A 67 10.86 -1.44 -11.29
N CYS A 68 10.47 -1.11 -10.06
CA CYS A 68 9.06 -0.93 -9.71
C CYS A 68 8.58 0.43 -10.21
N THR A 69 7.63 0.42 -11.15
CA THR A 69 7.20 1.64 -11.88
C THR A 69 6.27 2.54 -11.06
N ASP A 70 5.55 1.97 -10.12
CA ASP A 70 4.57 2.64 -9.25
C ASP A 70 4.97 2.66 -7.76
N CYS A 71 6.23 2.28 -7.44
CA CYS A 71 6.77 2.36 -6.10
C CYS A 71 7.38 3.76 -5.87
N GLY A 72 7.06 4.38 -4.73
CA GLY A 72 7.49 5.75 -4.46
C GLY A 72 6.87 6.77 -5.43
N THR A 73 7.40 7.99 -5.45
CA THR A 73 6.84 9.10 -6.23
C THR A 73 7.05 8.93 -7.74
N ASN A 74 8.18 8.34 -8.16
CA ASN A 74 8.59 8.27 -9.58
C ASN A 74 9.03 6.87 -10.01
N GLY A 75 8.64 5.83 -9.27
CA GLY A 75 9.21 4.50 -9.42
C GLY A 75 10.59 4.40 -8.78
N GLN A 76 11.05 3.17 -8.54
CA GLN A 76 12.37 2.94 -7.92
C GLN A 76 12.96 1.58 -8.28
N PRO A 77 14.29 1.48 -8.44
CA PRO A 77 14.97 0.21 -8.59
C PRO A 77 14.96 -0.54 -7.24
N GLN A 78 14.77 -1.84 -7.30
CA GLN A 78 14.67 -2.71 -6.13
C GLN A 78 15.37 -4.04 -6.38
N TYR A 79 15.82 -4.67 -5.31
CA TYR A 79 16.35 -6.03 -5.35
C TYR A 79 15.74 -6.90 -4.26
N TYR A 80 15.69 -8.20 -4.49
CA TYR A 80 15.26 -9.18 -3.50
C TYR A 80 16.45 -9.70 -2.71
N ASN A 81 16.47 -9.54 -1.39
CA ASN A 81 17.58 -9.92 -0.53
C ASN A 81 17.52 -11.37 -0.02
N GLY A 82 16.61 -12.19 -0.53
CA GLY A 82 16.34 -13.56 -0.08
C GLY A 82 15.19 -13.66 0.93
N ALA A 83 14.78 -12.55 1.56
CA ALA A 83 13.69 -12.51 2.52
C ALA A 83 12.62 -11.48 2.15
N ALA A 84 13.03 -10.36 1.55
CA ALA A 84 12.12 -9.27 1.18
C ALA A 84 12.71 -8.42 0.06
N TRP A 85 11.85 -7.68 -0.65
CA TRP A 85 12.27 -6.64 -1.57
C TRP A 85 12.89 -5.46 -0.80
N ARG A 86 13.96 -4.90 -1.36
CA ARG A 86 14.72 -3.76 -0.80
C ARG A 86 14.99 -2.73 -1.88
N THR A 87 15.13 -1.48 -1.49
CA THR A 87 15.71 -0.41 -2.31
C THR A 87 17.21 -0.62 -2.45
N MET A 88 17.85 0.00 -3.44
CA MET A 88 19.28 -0.21 -3.71
C MET A 88 20.19 0.27 -2.55
N ASP A 89 19.70 1.11 -1.66
CA ASP A 89 20.34 1.52 -0.40
C ASP A 89 20.06 0.57 0.79
N GLY A 90 19.35 -0.55 0.52
CA GLY A 90 19.00 -1.55 1.54
C GLY A 90 17.76 -1.22 2.38
N GLY A 91 17.12 -0.08 2.14
CA GLY A 91 15.88 0.32 2.81
C GLY A 91 14.67 -0.54 2.43
N ALA A 92 13.58 -0.40 3.19
CA ALA A 92 12.31 -0.95 2.75
C ALA A 92 11.80 -0.16 1.54
N PRO A 93 11.29 -0.82 0.47
CA PRO A 93 10.67 -0.11 -0.63
C PRO A 93 9.50 0.75 -0.14
N THR A 94 9.41 1.96 -0.63
CA THR A 94 8.16 2.71 -0.50
C THR A 94 7.11 1.97 -1.32
N ASN A 95 6.01 1.60 -0.68
CA ASN A 95 4.86 1.06 -1.39
C ASN A 95 4.43 2.06 -2.46
N PRO A 96 3.76 1.60 -3.56
CA PRO A 96 3.19 2.54 -4.51
C PRO A 96 2.41 3.61 -3.73
N VAL A 97 2.48 4.83 -4.18
CA VAL A 97 1.43 5.80 -3.86
C VAL A 97 0.14 5.07 -4.20
N SER A 98 -0.66 4.77 -3.21
CA SER A 98 -1.83 3.88 -3.30
C SER A 98 -2.57 4.15 -4.59
N ALA A 99 -3.00 3.10 -5.29
CA ALA A 99 -3.89 3.26 -6.42
C ALA A 99 -4.94 4.31 -6.06
N THR A 100 -5.23 5.23 -6.96
CA THR A 100 -6.08 6.38 -6.69
C THR A 100 -7.35 6.30 -7.52
N VAL A 101 -8.38 6.93 -7.05
CA VAL A 101 -9.63 7.11 -7.77
C VAL A 101 -10.06 8.57 -7.69
N THR A 102 -10.56 9.10 -8.81
CA THR A 102 -11.21 10.40 -8.82
C THR A 102 -12.71 10.19 -8.59
N ILE A 103 -13.23 10.80 -7.53
CA ILE A 103 -14.65 10.79 -7.19
C ILE A 103 -15.12 12.23 -7.16
N CYS A 104 -15.90 12.62 -8.15
CA CYS A 104 -16.23 14.02 -8.47
C CYS A 104 -14.97 14.91 -8.55
N SER A 105 -14.84 15.89 -7.66
CA SER A 105 -13.70 16.82 -7.62
C SER A 105 -12.53 16.34 -6.75
N GLN A 106 -12.66 15.21 -6.07
CA GLN A 106 -11.66 14.72 -5.12
C GLN A 106 -10.90 13.51 -5.67
N ILE A 107 -9.60 13.42 -5.38
CA ILE A 107 -8.78 12.25 -5.68
C ILE A 107 -8.48 11.53 -4.36
N TRP A 108 -8.93 10.30 -4.24
CA TRP A 108 -8.79 9.46 -3.05
C TRP A 108 -7.83 8.31 -3.27
N MET A 109 -7.10 7.92 -2.23
CA MET A 109 -6.41 6.63 -2.22
C MET A 109 -7.44 5.51 -2.18
N THR A 110 -7.21 4.39 -2.90
CA THR A 110 -8.07 3.19 -2.85
C THR A 110 -7.61 2.17 -1.83
N GLN A 111 -6.49 2.41 -1.15
CA GLN A 111 -5.94 1.58 -0.09
C GLN A 111 -5.85 2.35 1.22
N ASN A 112 -5.99 1.63 2.34
CA ASN A 112 -5.76 2.22 3.65
C ASN A 112 -4.28 2.54 3.83
N LEU A 113 -3.99 3.67 4.47
CA LEU A 113 -2.63 4.11 4.75
C LEU A 113 -1.88 3.07 5.61
N SER A 114 -0.61 2.82 5.29
CA SER A 114 0.22 1.85 6.00
C SER A 114 1.67 2.33 6.16
N VAL A 115 1.83 3.54 6.70
CA VAL A 115 3.16 4.14 6.95
C VAL A 115 3.57 4.03 8.42
N GLY A 116 4.85 3.82 8.68
CA GLY A 116 5.42 3.74 10.04
C GLY A 116 6.25 4.96 10.40
N LYS A 117 6.28 5.97 9.52
CA LYS A 117 6.98 7.22 9.72
C LYS A 117 6.10 8.38 9.32
N TYR A 118 6.26 9.50 9.99
CA TYR A 118 5.72 10.77 9.58
C TYR A 118 6.45 11.31 8.34
N ARG A 119 5.87 12.31 7.69
CA ARG A 119 6.42 12.94 6.47
C ARG A 119 7.83 13.49 6.67
N ASN A 120 8.15 13.98 7.87
CA ASN A 120 9.46 14.48 8.23
C ASN A 120 10.51 13.38 8.47
N GLY A 121 10.14 12.10 8.40
CA GLY A 121 11.00 10.93 8.60
C GLY A 121 10.99 10.36 10.02
N ASP A 122 10.39 11.03 11.01
CA ASP A 122 10.27 10.54 12.37
C ASP A 122 9.47 9.23 12.43
N THR A 123 9.92 8.30 13.26
CA THR A 123 9.21 7.04 13.47
C THR A 123 7.94 7.26 14.28
N ILE A 124 6.83 6.69 13.81
CA ILE A 124 5.58 6.59 14.56
C ILE A 124 5.66 5.34 15.43
N PRO A 125 5.52 5.44 16.76
CA PRO A 125 5.59 4.27 17.63
C PRO A 125 4.56 3.20 17.27
N GLN A 126 5.01 1.92 17.16
CA GLN A 126 4.13 0.78 17.15
C GLN A 126 3.84 0.36 18.59
N VAL A 127 2.61 0.48 19.06
CA VAL A 127 2.23 0.15 20.43
C VAL A 127 1.36 -1.11 20.45
N LYS A 128 1.93 -2.21 20.93
CA LYS A 128 1.23 -3.52 21.02
C LYS A 128 0.59 -3.71 22.38
N ASP A 129 1.25 -3.26 23.44
CA ASP A 129 0.78 -3.40 24.82
C ASP A 129 -0.57 -2.72 25.05
N SER A 130 -1.39 -3.34 25.85
CA SER A 130 -2.76 -2.94 26.11
C SER A 130 -2.86 -1.68 26.98
N ALA A 131 -2.12 -1.67 28.08
CA ALA A 131 -2.14 -0.56 29.04
C ALA A 131 -1.47 0.67 28.43
N ALA A 132 -0.34 0.47 27.72
CA ALA A 132 0.35 1.52 27.00
C ALA A 132 -0.53 2.16 25.93
N TRP A 133 -1.32 1.36 25.16
CA TRP A 133 -2.26 1.89 24.18
C TRP A 133 -3.36 2.76 24.80
N ALA A 134 -3.95 2.28 25.89
CA ALA A 134 -5.03 3.00 26.58
C ALA A 134 -4.59 4.35 27.17
N ALA A 135 -3.31 4.46 27.53
CA ALA A 135 -2.71 5.67 28.11
C ALA A 135 -2.16 6.66 27.06
N LEU A 136 -2.31 6.38 25.73
CA LEU A 136 -1.73 7.22 24.68
C LEU A 136 -2.36 8.62 24.64
N THR A 137 -1.49 9.62 24.62
CA THR A 137 -1.81 11.02 24.34
C THR A 137 -1.04 11.55 23.12
N THR A 138 -0.24 10.70 22.48
CA THR A 138 0.58 11.00 21.30
C THR A 138 0.31 10.00 20.18
N GLY A 139 0.80 10.30 18.98
CA GLY A 139 0.59 9.46 17.80
C GLY A 139 1.20 8.07 17.93
N ALA A 140 0.41 7.05 17.60
CA ALA A 140 0.82 5.65 17.58
C ALA A 140 0.00 4.86 16.56
N TRP A 141 0.50 3.65 16.27
CA TRP A 141 -0.20 2.70 15.40
C TRP A 141 -0.04 1.26 15.89
N CYS A 142 -0.91 0.37 15.42
CA CYS A 142 -0.78 -1.08 15.55
C CYS A 142 -1.32 -1.80 14.31
N TRP A 143 -1.04 -3.09 14.19
CA TRP A 143 -1.80 -3.97 13.30
C TRP A 143 -3.06 -4.45 14.01
N TYR A 144 -4.10 -4.80 13.24
CA TYR A 144 -5.25 -5.51 13.84
C TYR A 144 -4.75 -6.79 14.52
N LYS A 145 -5.17 -7.03 15.77
CA LYS A 145 -4.67 -8.12 16.66
C LYS A 145 -3.13 -8.18 16.79
N ASN A 146 -2.42 -7.10 16.48
CA ASN A 146 -0.96 -7.05 16.41
C ASN A 146 -0.33 -8.07 15.43
N ASP A 147 -1.11 -8.59 14.48
CA ASP A 147 -0.73 -9.60 13.50
C ASP A 147 -0.59 -8.96 12.11
N SER A 148 0.66 -8.68 11.73
CA SER A 148 0.99 -8.12 10.42
C SER A 148 0.89 -9.14 9.29
N ALA A 149 1.11 -10.42 9.58
CA ALA A 149 1.12 -11.48 8.57
C ALA A 149 -0.29 -11.69 7.99
N THR A 150 -1.29 -11.75 8.87
CA THR A 150 -2.68 -11.98 8.47
C THR A 150 -3.37 -10.70 7.97
N TYR A 151 -3.15 -9.56 8.65
CA TYR A 151 -3.98 -8.36 8.43
C TYR A 151 -3.24 -7.21 7.74
N GLY A 152 -1.91 -7.16 7.86
CA GLY A 152 -1.14 -5.98 7.49
C GLY A 152 -1.21 -5.63 6.00
N ALA A 153 -1.03 -6.61 5.12
CA ALA A 153 -1.05 -6.39 3.68
C ALA A 153 -2.44 -6.00 3.16
N THR A 154 -3.50 -6.50 3.80
CA THR A 154 -4.88 -6.28 3.35
C THR A 154 -5.47 -4.99 3.91
N TYR A 155 -5.39 -4.79 5.21
CA TYR A 155 -6.14 -3.72 5.88
C TYR A 155 -5.30 -2.51 6.24
N GLY A 156 -3.97 -2.60 6.11
CA GLY A 156 -3.07 -1.53 6.54
C GLY A 156 -2.98 -1.44 8.07
N ARG A 157 -2.52 -0.30 8.56
CA ARG A 157 -2.36 -0.02 9.99
C ARG A 157 -3.59 0.64 10.58
N LEU A 158 -3.82 0.41 11.87
CA LEU A 158 -4.75 1.17 12.68
C LEU A 158 -3.96 2.26 13.42
N TYR A 159 -4.32 3.52 13.19
CA TYR A 159 -3.71 4.69 13.82
C TYR A 159 -4.65 5.26 14.86
N ASN A 160 -4.11 5.76 15.99
CA ASN A 160 -4.90 6.62 16.84
C ASN A 160 -5.07 8.01 16.20
N TRP A 161 -6.01 8.81 16.68
CA TRP A 161 -6.30 10.11 16.10
C TRP A 161 -5.14 11.10 16.26
N TYR A 162 -4.35 10.97 17.32
CA TYR A 162 -3.15 11.78 17.52
C TYR A 162 -2.11 11.56 16.41
N ALA A 163 -1.98 10.35 15.88
CA ALA A 163 -1.12 10.11 14.72
C ALA A 163 -1.71 10.72 13.45
N ALA A 164 -3.05 10.63 13.27
CA ALA A 164 -3.73 11.15 12.08
C ALA A 164 -3.60 12.69 11.95
N THR A 165 -3.45 13.40 13.08
CA THR A 165 -3.41 14.87 13.13
C THR A 165 -2.07 15.42 13.60
N ASP A 166 -1.05 14.59 13.71
CA ASP A 166 0.29 15.01 14.12
C ASP A 166 0.86 16.04 13.13
N PRO A 167 1.37 17.18 13.59
CA PRO A 167 1.89 18.26 12.72
C PRO A 167 3.09 17.82 11.86
N ARG A 168 3.77 16.73 12.23
CA ARG A 168 4.83 16.11 11.39
C ARG A 168 4.29 15.47 10.11
N GLY A 169 2.96 15.32 10.00
CA GLY A 169 2.24 14.84 8.83
C GLY A 169 2.25 13.32 8.69
N LEU A 170 1.10 12.69 8.90
CA LEU A 170 0.93 11.24 8.68
C LEU A 170 0.79 10.90 7.19
N ALA A 171 0.06 11.70 6.43
CA ALA A 171 -0.16 11.48 5.00
C ALA A 171 1.13 11.75 4.19
N PRO A 172 1.37 11.04 3.08
CA PRO A 172 2.47 11.32 2.15
C PRO A 172 2.41 12.77 1.59
N THR A 173 3.52 13.24 1.03
CA THR A 173 3.58 14.56 0.35
C THR A 173 2.55 14.63 -0.77
N GLY A 174 1.80 15.75 -0.84
CA GLY A 174 0.70 15.96 -1.80
C GLY A 174 -0.61 15.29 -1.39
N TRP A 175 -0.70 14.82 -0.13
CA TRP A 175 -1.87 14.16 0.44
C TRP A 175 -2.10 14.62 1.88
N HIS A 176 -3.35 14.59 2.31
CA HIS A 176 -3.70 14.85 3.71
C HIS A 176 -4.77 13.86 4.22
N ILE A 177 -4.94 13.83 5.55
CA ILE A 177 -6.04 13.11 6.19
C ILE A 177 -7.30 13.94 5.99
N PRO A 178 -8.35 13.37 5.40
CA PRO A 178 -9.54 14.13 5.06
C PRO A 178 -10.18 14.77 6.29
N THR A 179 -10.66 15.97 6.11
CA THR A 179 -11.55 16.64 7.05
C THR A 179 -12.94 16.03 7.00
N GLU A 180 -13.77 16.36 7.97
CA GLU A 180 -15.18 15.98 7.96
C GLU A 180 -15.92 16.52 6.72
N MET A 181 -15.64 17.79 6.34
CA MET A 181 -16.23 18.41 5.15
C MET A 181 -15.87 17.65 3.86
N GLU A 182 -14.66 17.15 3.73
CA GLU A 182 -14.24 16.39 2.54
C GLU A 182 -14.92 15.02 2.47
N TRP A 183 -15.19 14.39 3.60
CA TRP A 183 -16.05 13.21 3.65
C TRP A 183 -17.50 13.53 3.29
N ASP A 184 -18.03 14.66 3.73
CA ASP A 184 -19.38 15.11 3.35
C ASP A 184 -19.48 15.35 1.82
N VAL A 185 -18.44 15.94 1.19
CA VAL A 185 -18.34 16.08 -0.26
C VAL A 185 -18.34 14.69 -0.93
N LEU A 186 -17.54 13.74 -0.42
CA LEU A 186 -17.51 12.37 -0.94
C LEU A 186 -18.88 11.69 -0.87
N VAL A 187 -19.53 11.75 0.30
CA VAL A 187 -20.85 11.12 0.51
C VAL A 187 -21.92 11.76 -0.39
N LYS A 188 -21.95 13.09 -0.48
CA LYS A 188 -22.84 13.84 -1.38
C LYS A 188 -22.60 13.54 -2.86
N CYS A 189 -21.36 13.27 -3.24
CA CYS A 189 -21.00 12.95 -4.61
C CYS A 189 -21.57 11.60 -5.05
N VAL A 190 -21.54 10.59 -4.18
CA VAL A 190 -22.06 9.25 -4.50
C VAL A 190 -23.56 9.11 -4.21
N ASP A 191 -24.11 9.99 -3.40
CA ASP A 191 -25.54 10.10 -3.13
C ASP A 191 -25.95 11.58 -2.92
N ALA A 192 -26.48 12.21 -3.97
CA ALA A 192 -26.91 13.61 -3.90
C ALA A 192 -28.03 13.84 -2.86
N GLY A 193 -28.80 12.79 -2.51
CA GLY A 193 -29.86 12.83 -1.51
C GLY A 193 -29.36 12.68 -0.07
N ALA A 194 -28.06 12.43 0.15
CA ALA A 194 -27.51 12.26 1.48
C ALA A 194 -27.72 13.49 2.38
N ASP A 195 -28.02 13.30 3.65
CA ASP A 195 -28.05 14.37 4.65
C ASP A 195 -26.75 14.37 5.46
N THR A 196 -25.82 15.20 5.05
CA THR A 196 -24.51 15.32 5.71
C THR A 196 -24.52 16.25 6.93
N SER A 197 -25.64 16.85 7.27
CA SER A 197 -25.79 17.68 8.48
C SER A 197 -25.97 16.86 9.76
N ILE A 198 -26.41 15.62 9.64
CA ILE A 198 -26.77 14.77 10.79
C ILE A 198 -25.60 13.91 11.27
N VAL A 199 -25.63 13.59 12.56
CA VAL A 199 -24.82 12.52 13.16
C VAL A 199 -25.60 11.21 13.05
N GLY A 200 -25.04 10.20 12.47
CA GLY A 200 -25.71 8.92 12.27
C GLY A 200 -25.64 8.46 10.83
N ASN A 201 -26.76 7.99 10.31
CA ASN A 201 -26.85 7.52 8.93
C ASN A 201 -27.11 8.70 7.98
N GLN A 202 -26.07 9.10 7.23
CA GLN A 202 -26.14 10.19 6.27
C GLN A 202 -26.76 9.78 4.93
N SER A 203 -26.66 8.49 4.59
CA SER A 203 -27.12 7.96 3.29
C SER A 203 -27.42 6.47 3.39
N ASN A 204 -28.49 6.03 2.73
CA ASN A 204 -28.86 4.62 2.65
C ASN A 204 -28.20 3.86 1.48
N ILE A 205 -27.42 4.53 0.64
CA ILE A 205 -26.81 3.95 -0.57
C ILE A 205 -25.30 4.23 -0.70
N ALA A 206 -24.81 5.35 -0.15
CA ALA A 206 -23.44 5.79 -0.35
C ALA A 206 -22.42 4.77 0.18
N GLY A 207 -22.72 4.11 1.32
CA GLY A 207 -21.84 3.07 1.85
C GLY A 207 -21.70 1.90 0.88
N GLY A 208 -22.75 1.50 0.19
CA GLY A 208 -22.70 0.47 -0.85
C GLY A 208 -21.82 0.87 -2.03
N ALA A 209 -21.91 2.12 -2.49
CA ALA A 209 -21.07 2.66 -3.54
C ALA A 209 -19.59 2.74 -3.16
N LEU A 210 -19.28 2.90 -1.87
CA LEU A 210 -17.91 3.03 -1.35
C LEU A 210 -17.27 1.69 -0.99
N LYS A 211 -18.03 0.64 -0.63
CA LYS A 211 -17.51 -0.65 -0.19
C LYS A 211 -16.96 -1.49 -1.34
N GLU A 212 -15.89 -2.25 -1.07
CA GLU A 212 -15.47 -3.35 -1.93
C GLU A 212 -16.60 -4.37 -2.10
N THR A 213 -16.74 -4.91 -3.30
CA THR A 213 -17.74 -5.95 -3.60
C THR A 213 -17.34 -7.35 -3.13
N GLY A 214 -18.34 -8.22 -2.98
CA GLY A 214 -18.12 -9.61 -2.57
C GLY A 214 -17.94 -9.79 -1.07
N THR A 215 -17.69 -11.03 -0.66
CA THR A 215 -17.61 -11.45 0.75
C THR A 215 -16.27 -12.09 1.12
N SER A 216 -15.24 -11.88 0.30
CA SER A 216 -13.88 -12.37 0.60
C SER A 216 -13.25 -11.65 1.78
N ARG A 217 -13.55 -10.35 1.96
CA ARG A 217 -13.06 -9.52 3.06
C ARG A 217 -14.20 -8.99 3.93
N TRP A 218 -15.32 -8.62 3.32
CA TRP A 218 -16.53 -8.25 4.01
C TRP A 218 -17.32 -9.48 4.44
N SER A 219 -17.81 -9.50 5.67
CA SER A 219 -18.76 -10.52 6.14
C SER A 219 -20.05 -10.46 5.34
N SER A 220 -20.64 -11.64 5.06
CA SER A 220 -21.95 -11.74 4.42
C SER A 220 -23.03 -11.02 5.27
N PRO A 221 -24.00 -10.32 4.62
CA PRO A 221 -24.28 -10.29 3.18
C PRO A 221 -23.50 -9.25 2.37
N ASN A 222 -22.69 -8.38 2.96
CA ASN A 222 -22.10 -7.17 2.37
C ASN A 222 -23.16 -6.34 1.61
N GLY A 223 -24.24 -6.02 2.34
CA GLY A 223 -25.49 -5.47 1.80
C GLY A 223 -25.28 -4.24 0.94
N GLY A 224 -25.78 -4.27 -0.31
CA GLY A 224 -25.74 -3.18 -1.27
C GLY A 224 -24.36 -2.78 -1.78
N ALA A 225 -23.29 -3.56 -1.55
CA ALA A 225 -21.96 -3.23 -2.01
C ALA A 225 -21.85 -3.32 -3.54
N THR A 226 -21.56 -2.20 -4.18
CA THR A 226 -21.36 -2.07 -5.64
C THR A 226 -19.96 -1.61 -6.01
N ASN A 227 -19.27 -0.94 -5.09
CA ASN A 227 -17.99 -0.24 -5.35
C ASN A 227 -18.04 0.69 -6.58
N SER A 228 -19.20 1.22 -6.90
CA SER A 228 -19.40 2.04 -8.11
C SER A 228 -18.58 3.33 -8.10
N SER A 229 -18.16 3.80 -6.92
CA SER A 229 -17.25 4.95 -6.78
C SER A 229 -15.78 4.59 -7.04
N GLY A 230 -15.40 3.30 -6.99
CA GLY A 230 -14.02 2.85 -7.00
C GLY A 230 -13.24 3.11 -5.71
N PHE A 231 -13.87 3.60 -4.64
CA PHE A 231 -13.23 3.89 -3.35
C PHE A 231 -12.66 2.63 -2.68
N THR A 232 -13.30 1.49 -2.84
CA THR A 232 -12.87 0.17 -2.37
C THR A 232 -12.59 0.14 -0.86
N ALA A 233 -13.58 0.56 -0.06
CA ALA A 233 -13.47 0.52 1.39
C ALA A 233 -13.35 -0.92 1.90
N LEU A 234 -12.40 -1.17 2.80
CA LEU A 234 -12.12 -2.47 3.39
C LEU A 234 -12.52 -2.50 4.87
N PRO A 235 -13.09 -3.62 5.36
CA PRO A 235 -13.58 -3.77 6.73
C PRO A 235 -12.44 -4.07 7.71
N GLY A 236 -11.52 -3.12 7.91
CA GLY A 236 -10.34 -3.27 8.75
C GLY A 236 -10.61 -3.37 10.25
N GLY A 237 -11.87 -3.18 10.67
CA GLY A 237 -12.22 -3.16 12.08
C GLY A 237 -11.58 -2.00 12.84
N LEU A 238 -11.44 -2.17 14.16
CA LEU A 238 -10.87 -1.17 15.05
C LEU A 238 -10.05 -1.80 16.19
N ARG A 239 -9.19 -1.00 16.83
CA ARG A 239 -8.73 -1.20 18.19
C ARG A 239 -9.43 -0.19 19.09
N SER A 240 -10.17 -0.63 20.12
CA SER A 240 -10.84 0.26 21.04
C SER A 240 -9.85 0.95 22.00
N ALA A 241 -10.28 2.03 22.63
CA ALA A 241 -9.51 2.66 23.72
C ALA A 241 -9.25 1.70 24.89
N THR A 242 -10.16 0.73 25.10
CA THR A 242 -10.01 -0.34 26.10
C THR A 242 -9.25 -1.56 25.56
N ASN A 243 -8.54 -1.41 24.45
CA ASN A 243 -7.66 -2.41 23.83
C ASN A 243 -8.34 -3.64 23.22
N LEU A 244 -9.61 -3.62 22.95
CA LEU A 244 -10.27 -4.70 22.23
C LEU A 244 -10.11 -4.50 20.73
N PHE A 245 -9.74 -5.57 20.01
CA PHE A 245 -9.79 -5.61 18.56
C PHE A 245 -11.15 -6.13 18.13
N LEU A 246 -11.91 -5.31 17.41
CA LEU A 246 -13.30 -5.57 17.09
C LEU A 246 -13.59 -5.36 15.62
N ASN A 247 -14.58 -6.08 15.12
CA ASN A 247 -15.30 -5.77 13.87
C ASN A 247 -14.51 -5.88 12.56
N VAL A 248 -13.34 -6.55 12.52
CA VAL A 248 -12.73 -6.88 11.23
C VAL A 248 -13.68 -7.75 10.41
N GLY A 249 -13.80 -7.50 9.14
CA GLY A 249 -14.77 -8.15 8.25
C GLY A 249 -16.18 -7.54 8.33
N THR A 250 -16.55 -6.88 9.43
CA THR A 250 -17.91 -6.37 9.64
C THR A 250 -18.03 -4.87 9.44
N PHE A 251 -17.02 -4.10 9.88
CA PHE A 251 -17.05 -2.65 9.78
C PHE A 251 -15.73 -2.09 9.22
N ALA A 252 -15.86 -1.06 8.39
CA ALA A 252 -14.78 -0.13 8.06
C ALA A 252 -14.93 1.13 8.92
N TYR A 253 -13.83 1.58 9.54
CA TYR A 253 -13.75 2.81 10.31
C TYR A 253 -12.63 3.68 9.73
N PHE A 254 -12.95 4.94 9.47
CA PHE A 254 -12.01 5.91 8.90
C PHE A 254 -11.97 7.16 9.74
N TRP A 255 -10.80 7.51 10.28
CA TRP A 255 -10.60 8.81 10.93
C TRP A 255 -10.74 9.96 9.93
N THR A 256 -11.31 11.05 10.40
CA THR A 256 -11.12 12.38 9.82
C THR A 256 -10.07 13.16 10.63
N SER A 257 -9.53 14.24 10.08
CA SER A 257 -8.65 15.15 10.81
C SER A 257 -9.41 16.12 11.72
N THR A 258 -10.74 16.11 11.70
CA THR A 258 -11.59 17.03 12.46
C THR A 258 -11.83 16.51 13.88
N SER A 259 -11.48 17.30 14.88
CA SER A 259 -11.81 17.03 16.27
C SER A 259 -13.30 17.26 16.50
N TYR A 260 -13.93 16.44 17.33
CA TYR A 260 -15.29 16.73 17.80
C TYR A 260 -15.25 17.51 19.13
N ASP A 261 -14.52 16.98 20.10
CA ASP A 261 -14.32 17.63 21.41
C ASP A 261 -12.89 17.34 21.93
N THR A 262 -12.63 17.54 23.20
CA THR A 262 -11.31 17.29 23.81
C THR A 262 -10.95 15.81 23.83
N ILE A 263 -11.92 14.90 23.84
CA ILE A 263 -11.75 13.45 24.02
C ILE A 263 -11.99 12.70 22.72
N ASN A 264 -13.00 13.11 21.94
CA ASN A 264 -13.51 12.41 20.77
C ASN A 264 -13.19 13.13 19.47
N ALA A 265 -13.22 12.40 18.36
CA ALA A 265 -13.03 12.93 17.02
C ALA A 265 -14.05 12.34 16.03
N TRP A 266 -14.24 13.07 14.91
CA TRP A 266 -15.12 12.62 13.85
C TRP A 266 -14.52 11.45 13.08
N PHE A 267 -15.38 10.51 12.70
CA PHE A 267 -15.02 9.37 11.86
C PHE A 267 -16.21 8.91 11.01
N HIS A 268 -15.89 8.24 9.90
CA HIS A 268 -16.90 7.58 9.06
C HIS A 268 -16.86 6.07 9.24
N ARG A 269 -18.04 5.45 9.13
CA ARG A 269 -18.22 4.00 9.30
C ARG A 269 -19.10 3.44 8.19
N LEU A 270 -18.67 2.32 7.63
CA LEU A 270 -19.48 1.47 6.76
C LEU A 270 -19.62 0.10 7.42
N ASN A 271 -20.69 -0.62 7.12
CA ASN A 271 -20.92 -1.95 7.71
C ASN A 271 -21.27 -3.01 6.64
N SER A 272 -21.20 -4.28 7.02
CA SER A 272 -21.48 -5.41 6.13
C SER A 272 -22.96 -5.69 5.94
N THR A 273 -23.84 -5.15 6.80
CA THR A 273 -25.27 -5.51 6.81
C THR A 273 -26.11 -4.66 5.88
N ASP A 274 -25.66 -3.45 5.55
CA ASP A 274 -26.43 -2.49 4.75
C ASP A 274 -25.54 -1.64 3.83
N ALA A 275 -26.16 -0.77 3.03
CA ALA A 275 -25.49 0.16 2.12
C ALA A 275 -25.31 1.56 2.74
N ASN A 276 -25.50 1.72 4.03
CA ASN A 276 -25.49 3.02 4.69
C ASN A 276 -24.06 3.59 4.83
N ALA A 277 -23.96 4.91 4.78
CA ALA A 277 -22.79 5.67 5.18
C ALA A 277 -23.06 6.41 6.49
N TYR A 278 -22.25 6.14 7.51
CA TYR A 278 -22.46 6.71 8.84
C TYR A 278 -21.37 7.73 9.18
N ARG A 279 -21.78 8.90 9.64
CA ARG A 279 -21.00 9.92 10.31
C ARG A 279 -21.10 9.76 11.82
N LYS A 280 -20.00 9.70 12.53
CA LYS A 280 -19.97 9.38 13.95
C LYS A 280 -18.92 10.20 14.68
N ASN A 281 -19.15 10.42 15.99
CA ASN A 281 -18.26 11.20 16.86
C ASN A 281 -18.12 10.60 18.27
N ASP A 282 -18.54 9.34 18.44
CA ASP A 282 -18.63 8.65 19.71
C ASP A 282 -17.41 7.79 20.05
N LYS A 283 -16.28 8.03 19.42
CA LYS A 283 -15.04 7.29 19.70
C LYS A 283 -13.92 8.22 20.12
N THR A 284 -13.21 7.77 21.16
CA THR A 284 -12.10 8.53 21.73
C THR A 284 -10.91 8.56 20.78
N LYS A 285 -10.14 9.63 20.85
CA LYS A 285 -8.93 9.87 20.09
C LYS A 285 -7.86 8.79 20.26
N THR A 286 -7.92 7.99 21.32
CA THR A 286 -7.05 6.81 21.54
C THR A 286 -7.48 5.58 20.76
N SER A 287 -8.72 5.53 20.19
CA SER A 287 -9.12 4.39 19.35
C SER A 287 -8.23 4.28 18.11
N GLY A 288 -7.99 3.06 17.67
CA GLY A 288 -7.20 2.79 16.45
C GLY A 288 -8.10 2.49 15.27
N PHE A 289 -8.06 3.32 14.22
CA PHE A 289 -8.84 3.17 12.99
C PHE A 289 -7.94 3.20 11.75
N SER A 290 -8.50 2.74 10.64
CA SER A 290 -7.89 2.96 9.33
C SER A 290 -7.88 4.44 8.97
N VAL A 291 -6.96 4.80 8.08
CA VAL A 291 -6.85 6.14 7.49
C VAL A 291 -6.89 6.00 5.99
N ARG A 292 -7.67 6.84 5.34
CA ARG A 292 -7.73 6.97 3.90
C ARG A 292 -7.40 8.42 3.55
N CYS A 293 -6.43 8.65 2.65
CA CYS A 293 -6.00 10.00 2.32
C CYS A 293 -6.71 10.54 1.08
N VAL A 294 -6.87 11.85 1.05
CA VAL A 294 -7.33 12.64 -0.10
C VAL A 294 -6.18 13.53 -0.58
N LYS A 295 -6.13 13.80 -1.88
CA LYS A 295 -5.07 14.59 -2.51
C LYS A 295 -5.28 16.09 -2.20
N ASP A 296 -4.14 16.81 -1.99
CA ASP A 296 -4.11 18.26 -1.80
C ASP A 296 -4.61 19.03 -3.02
#